data_305cbd644cb486b9b0caa56b30bc4ca3
#
_entry.id   305cbd644cb486b9b0caa56b30bc4ca3
#
_cell.length_a   1.000
_cell.length_b   1.000
_cell.length_c   1.000
_cell.angle_alpha   90.00
_cell.angle_beta   90.00
_cell.angle_gamma   90.00
#
_symmetry.space_group_name_H-M   'P 1'
#
loop_
_entity.id
_entity.type
_entity.pdbx_description
1 polymer ?
#
loop_
_entity_poly.entity_id
_entity_poly.type
_entity_poly.pdbx_seq_one_letter_code
_entity_poly.pdbx_strand_id
1 'polypeptide(L)'
;MSTSICVTCGNHYGDPRPEVCPVCADERQWLPPGGQRWTTLAELTAAGHASDVRAVEPGLTGLGADPPVAIGQRSLLVRTPAGNVLWDPSGFIDAAAAAAVREAGGLSFVTASHPHFYGAIAEWAREFGAQILVPSADAGWLRADAGLAVRTWSGALEVLPGVTLVQCGGHFPGSAVLHWADGADGRGVLLSGDTIFVTPGEDRVSFVWSAPNRLPLSEAAVRGVADAVRPYVFDR
;
A
#
# COMPACT_ATOMS: atom_id res chain seq x y z
N MET A 1 -2.57 -15.49 17.83
CA MET A 1 -1.22 -14.94 18.10
C MET A 1 -1.33 -13.43 17.97
N SER A 2 -0.72 -12.65 18.85
CA SER A 2 -0.81 -11.18 18.77
C SER A 2 0.22 -10.69 17.75
N THR A 3 -0.25 -9.95 16.73
CA THR A 3 0.60 -9.32 15.72
C THR A 3 1.20 -8.04 16.30
N SER A 4 2.52 -7.87 16.21
CA SER A 4 3.22 -6.64 16.59
C SER A 4 3.27 -5.67 15.41
N ILE A 5 2.97 -4.41 15.67
CA ILE A 5 2.93 -3.33 14.68
C ILE A 5 4.11 -2.38 14.95
N CYS A 6 4.92 -2.12 13.94
CA CYS A 6 5.96 -1.09 14.03
C CYS A 6 5.33 0.29 14.17
N VAL A 7 5.60 0.98 15.27
CA VAL A 7 5.03 2.33 15.52
C VAL A 7 5.45 3.34 14.45
N THR A 8 6.62 3.14 13.83
CA THR A 8 7.17 4.09 12.84
C THR A 8 6.54 3.92 11.45
N CYS A 9 6.44 2.70 10.92
CA CYS A 9 5.98 2.48 9.53
C CYS A 9 4.67 1.71 9.40
N GLY A 10 4.11 1.18 10.50
CA GLY A 10 2.84 0.44 10.47
C GLY A 10 2.94 -0.99 9.94
N ASN A 11 4.13 -1.51 9.63
CA ASN A 11 4.26 -2.89 9.18
C ASN A 11 4.01 -3.88 10.34
N HIS A 12 3.30 -4.96 10.03
CA HIS A 12 2.90 -6.01 10.94
C HIS A 12 3.89 -7.18 10.93
N TYR A 13 4.11 -7.75 12.11
CA TYR A 13 5.01 -8.89 12.30
C TYR A 13 4.38 -9.90 13.25
N GLY A 14 4.41 -11.18 12.83
CA GLY A 14 4.04 -12.30 13.70
C GLY A 14 5.07 -12.58 14.81
N ASP A 15 4.84 -13.61 15.59
CA ASP A 15 5.76 -14.07 16.65
C ASP A 15 6.67 -15.20 16.11
N PRO A 16 8.01 -15.13 16.31
CA PRO A 16 8.74 -14.04 16.98
C PRO A 16 8.89 -12.80 16.08
N ARG A 17 8.59 -11.61 16.65
CA ARG A 17 8.85 -10.37 15.95
C ARG A 17 10.36 -10.08 15.88
N PRO A 18 10.85 -9.36 14.86
CA PRO A 18 12.23 -8.89 14.81
C PRO A 18 12.51 -7.89 15.95
N GLU A 19 13.74 -7.82 16.43
CA GLU A 19 14.16 -6.80 17.40
C GLU A 19 14.00 -5.40 16.82
N VAL A 20 14.45 -5.21 15.56
CA VAL A 20 14.31 -3.98 14.79
C VAL A 20 13.51 -4.25 13.53
N CYS A 21 12.58 -3.36 13.20
CA CYS A 21 11.80 -3.44 11.97
C CYS A 21 12.72 -3.37 10.74
N PRO A 22 12.79 -4.41 9.89
CA PRO A 22 13.66 -4.42 8.72
C PRO A 22 13.35 -3.28 7.74
N VAL A 23 12.06 -2.92 7.61
CA VAL A 23 11.63 -1.81 6.75
C VAL A 23 12.17 -0.47 7.24
N CYS A 24 12.12 -0.21 8.57
CA CYS A 24 12.66 1.03 9.14
C CYS A 24 14.21 1.04 9.22
N ALA A 25 14.84 -0.13 9.21
CA ALA A 25 16.30 -0.26 9.18
C ALA A 25 16.88 -0.14 7.76
N ASP A 26 16.03 -0.16 6.73
CA ASP A 26 16.46 0.10 5.35
C ASP A 26 16.87 1.56 5.18
N GLU A 27 17.88 1.81 4.34
CA GLU A 27 18.43 3.14 4.09
C GLU A 27 17.44 4.15 3.49
N ARG A 28 16.29 3.69 2.95
CA ARG A 28 15.20 4.53 2.44
C ARG A 28 14.29 5.06 3.54
N GLN A 29 14.41 4.49 4.75
CA GLN A 29 13.68 4.89 5.96
C GLN A 29 14.65 5.37 7.04
N TRP A 30 14.19 5.54 8.25
CA TRP A 30 15.00 5.84 9.41
C TRP A 30 14.32 5.38 10.69
N LEU A 31 15.12 5.06 11.70
CA LEU A 31 14.63 4.82 13.04
C LEU A 31 14.61 6.13 13.83
N PRO A 32 13.54 6.43 14.57
CA PRO A 32 13.53 7.58 15.47
C PRO A 32 14.67 7.52 16.48
N PRO A 33 15.20 8.67 16.99
CA PRO A 33 16.25 8.71 18.00
C PRO A 33 15.92 7.92 19.28
N GLY A 34 14.62 7.75 19.59
CA GLY A 34 14.16 6.91 20.73
C GLY A 34 14.20 5.41 20.46
N GLY A 35 14.70 4.97 19.32
CA GLY A 35 14.79 3.56 18.92
C GLY A 35 13.48 2.94 18.45
N GLN A 36 13.50 1.62 18.24
CA GLN A 36 12.36 0.85 17.80
C GLN A 36 11.28 0.77 18.88
N ARG A 37 10.03 0.99 18.49
CA ARG A 37 8.85 0.76 19.32
C ARG A 37 7.82 -0.09 18.59
N TRP A 38 7.09 -0.87 19.37
CA TRP A 38 6.06 -1.77 18.88
C TRP A 38 4.74 -1.50 19.59
N THR A 39 3.65 -1.76 18.91
CA THR A 39 2.28 -1.70 19.43
C THR A 39 1.46 -2.87 18.85
N THR A 40 0.19 -2.94 19.19
CA THR A 40 -0.78 -3.91 18.68
C THR A 40 -2.08 -3.21 18.27
N LEU A 41 -2.92 -3.87 17.47
CA LEU A 41 -4.25 -3.33 17.14
C LEU A 41 -5.08 -3.04 18.40
N ALA A 42 -5.00 -3.91 19.40
CA ALA A 42 -5.72 -3.73 20.68
C ALA A 42 -5.24 -2.47 21.42
N GLU A 43 -3.93 -2.24 21.48
CA GLU A 43 -3.37 -1.04 22.12
C GLU A 43 -3.75 0.24 21.34
N LEU A 44 -3.70 0.22 20.00
CA LEU A 44 -4.11 1.34 19.18
C LEU A 44 -5.61 1.65 19.39
N THR A 45 -6.47 0.63 19.38
CA THR A 45 -7.89 0.80 19.67
C THR A 45 -8.13 1.36 21.09
N ALA A 46 -7.42 0.84 22.10
CA ALA A 46 -7.51 1.35 23.46
C ALA A 46 -7.02 2.81 23.60
N ALA A 47 -6.08 3.23 22.75
CA ALA A 47 -5.60 4.61 22.64
C ALA A 47 -6.56 5.52 21.85
N GLY A 48 -7.70 5.03 21.36
CA GLY A 48 -8.73 5.80 20.68
C GLY A 48 -8.57 5.88 19.17
N HIS A 49 -7.66 5.10 18.55
CA HIS A 49 -7.61 5.02 17.09
C HIS A 49 -8.84 4.27 16.56
N ALA A 50 -9.46 4.80 15.52
CA ALA A 50 -10.58 4.20 14.81
C ALA A 50 -10.40 4.35 13.30
N SER A 51 -11.05 3.50 12.53
CA SER A 51 -11.00 3.61 11.06
C SER A 51 -11.72 4.86 10.57
N ASP A 52 -11.08 5.56 9.64
CA ASP A 52 -11.60 6.71 8.91
C ASP A 52 -11.86 6.28 7.46
N VAL A 53 -13.14 6.05 7.15
CA VAL A 53 -13.60 5.58 5.84
C VAL A 53 -14.16 6.76 5.05
N ARG A 54 -13.59 7.06 3.90
CA ARG A 54 -13.97 8.19 3.06
C ARG A 54 -14.17 7.80 1.61
N ALA A 55 -15.28 8.20 1.01
CA ALA A 55 -15.42 8.16 -0.43
C ALA A 55 -14.44 9.16 -1.06
N VAL A 56 -13.63 8.69 -2.01
CA VAL A 56 -12.70 9.52 -2.80
C VAL A 56 -13.38 9.94 -4.10
N GLU A 57 -13.91 8.94 -4.82
CA GLU A 57 -14.73 9.12 -6.00
C GLU A 57 -15.64 7.89 -6.18
N PRO A 58 -16.58 7.89 -7.14
CA PRO A 58 -17.38 6.71 -7.44
C PRO A 58 -16.47 5.49 -7.74
N GLY A 59 -16.60 4.43 -6.95
CA GLY A 59 -15.76 3.23 -7.08
C GLY A 59 -14.42 3.27 -6.34
N LEU A 60 -14.03 4.38 -5.71
CA LEU A 60 -12.80 4.50 -4.94
C LEU A 60 -13.08 4.95 -3.50
N THR A 61 -12.66 4.15 -2.53
CA THR A 61 -12.84 4.44 -1.10
C THR A 61 -11.49 4.43 -0.40
N GLY A 62 -11.20 5.49 0.35
CA GLY A 62 -10.03 5.59 1.22
C GLY A 62 -10.30 5.02 2.61
N LEU A 63 -9.40 4.17 3.09
CA LEU A 63 -9.44 3.58 4.43
C LEU A 63 -8.18 4.02 5.20
N GLY A 64 -8.34 4.87 6.19
CA GLY A 64 -7.29 5.36 7.06
C GLY A 64 -7.59 5.10 8.52
N ALA A 65 -6.90 5.81 9.41
CA ALA A 65 -7.17 5.82 10.84
C ALA A 65 -7.17 7.24 11.37
N ASP A 66 -8.03 7.53 12.36
CA ASP A 66 -8.06 8.76 13.12
C ASP A 66 -8.05 8.42 14.63
N PRO A 67 -7.08 8.90 15.44
CA PRO A 67 -5.83 9.55 14.99
C PRO A 67 -5.01 8.72 14.00
N PRO A 68 -4.11 9.36 13.20
CA PRO A 68 -3.27 8.61 12.25
C PRO A 68 -2.39 7.55 12.92
N VAL A 69 -2.26 6.38 12.30
CA VAL A 69 -1.34 5.32 12.71
C VAL A 69 -0.06 5.41 11.88
N ALA A 70 1.11 5.23 12.50
CA ALA A 70 2.42 5.32 11.86
C ALA A 70 2.61 6.62 11.07
N ILE A 71 2.86 6.55 9.76
CA ILE A 71 3.02 7.70 8.87
C ILE A 71 1.69 8.23 8.33
N GLY A 72 0.57 7.69 8.80
CA GLY A 72 -0.77 8.15 8.40
C GLY A 72 -1.21 7.71 7.00
N GLN A 73 -0.64 6.58 6.52
CA GLN A 73 -1.02 6.05 5.20
C GLN A 73 -2.50 5.66 5.17
N ARG A 74 -3.07 5.76 3.97
CA ARG A 74 -4.45 5.41 3.65
C ARG A 74 -4.48 4.35 2.58
N SER A 75 -5.16 3.24 2.84
CA SER A 75 -5.46 2.24 1.83
C SER A 75 -6.51 2.77 0.85
N LEU A 76 -6.46 2.32 -0.38
CA LEU A 76 -7.43 2.66 -1.41
C LEU A 76 -8.14 1.39 -1.89
N LEU A 77 -9.45 1.32 -1.68
CA LEU A 77 -10.30 0.24 -2.17
C LEU A 77 -10.84 0.61 -3.55
N VAL A 78 -10.33 -0.04 -4.57
CA VAL A 78 -10.83 0.04 -5.95
C VAL A 78 -11.93 -0.99 -6.13
N ARG A 79 -13.15 -0.55 -6.48
CA ARG A 79 -14.32 -1.40 -6.69
C ARG A 79 -14.65 -1.50 -8.17
N THR A 80 -14.80 -2.74 -8.66
CA THR A 80 -15.21 -3.01 -10.03
C THR A 80 -16.34 -4.05 -10.05
N PRO A 81 -17.10 -4.19 -11.14
CA PRO A 81 -18.08 -5.27 -11.28
C PRO A 81 -17.48 -6.68 -11.22
N ALA A 82 -16.18 -6.82 -11.52
CA ALA A 82 -15.47 -8.10 -11.54
C ALA A 82 -14.83 -8.46 -10.20
N GLY A 83 -14.85 -7.56 -9.21
CA GLY A 83 -14.25 -7.74 -7.88
C GLY A 83 -13.55 -6.47 -7.40
N ASN A 84 -12.94 -6.55 -6.21
CA ASN A 84 -12.32 -5.41 -5.57
C ASN A 84 -10.83 -5.66 -5.29
N VAL A 85 -10.04 -4.59 -5.37
CA VAL A 85 -8.61 -4.58 -5.05
C VAL A 85 -8.36 -3.59 -3.91
N LEU A 86 -7.69 -4.02 -2.84
CA LEU A 86 -7.17 -3.13 -1.83
C LEU A 86 -5.71 -2.78 -2.16
N TRP A 87 -5.46 -1.50 -2.39
CA TRP A 87 -4.16 -0.91 -2.70
C TRP A 87 -3.57 -0.23 -1.46
N ASP A 88 -2.28 -0.46 -1.19
CA ASP A 88 -1.52 0.13 -0.09
C ASP A 88 -2.18 -0.09 1.28
N PRO A 89 -2.33 -1.35 1.75
CA PRO A 89 -3.01 -1.65 2.99
C PRO A 89 -2.31 -0.98 4.18
N SER A 90 -3.03 -0.04 4.83
CA SER A 90 -2.53 0.68 6.01
C SER A 90 -2.27 -0.27 7.18
N GLY A 91 -1.46 0.19 8.15
CA GLY A 91 -1.12 -0.57 9.35
C GLY A 91 -2.26 -0.69 10.39
N PHE A 92 -3.49 -0.26 10.05
CA PHE A 92 -4.64 -0.32 10.94
C PHE A 92 -5.85 -0.95 10.25
N ILE A 93 -6.46 -1.92 10.92
CA ILE A 93 -7.71 -2.56 10.52
C ILE A 93 -8.55 -2.78 11.77
N ASP A 94 -9.81 -2.35 11.73
CA ASP A 94 -10.81 -2.60 12.76
C ASP A 94 -12.11 -3.18 12.16
N ALA A 95 -13.10 -3.42 13.03
CA ALA A 95 -14.38 -3.96 12.62
C ALA A 95 -15.14 -3.01 11.66
N ALA A 96 -14.95 -1.69 11.79
CA ALA A 96 -15.63 -0.70 10.95
C ALA A 96 -15.04 -0.70 9.53
N ALA A 97 -13.71 -0.72 9.38
CA ALA A 97 -13.06 -0.85 8.08
C ALA A 97 -13.43 -2.18 7.40
N ALA A 98 -13.40 -3.28 8.17
CA ALA A 98 -13.79 -4.59 7.63
C ALA A 98 -15.28 -4.63 7.21
N ALA A 99 -16.18 -3.98 7.96
CA ALA A 99 -17.59 -3.87 7.60
C ALA A 99 -17.76 -3.08 6.29
N ALA A 100 -17.11 -1.94 6.15
CA ALA A 100 -17.16 -1.13 4.92
C ALA A 100 -16.69 -1.91 3.68
N VAL A 101 -15.63 -2.71 3.82
CA VAL A 101 -15.15 -3.56 2.73
C VAL A 101 -16.13 -4.71 2.43
N ARG A 102 -16.79 -5.32 3.45
CA ARG A 102 -17.83 -6.33 3.22
C ARG A 102 -19.04 -5.74 2.49
N GLU A 103 -19.48 -4.54 2.88
CA GLU A 103 -20.57 -3.83 2.20
C GLU A 103 -20.23 -3.49 0.75
N ALA A 104 -18.95 -3.25 0.47
CA ALA A 104 -18.46 -3.05 -0.88
C ALA A 104 -18.37 -4.34 -1.73
N GLY A 105 -18.62 -5.53 -1.14
CA GLY A 105 -18.55 -6.84 -1.82
C GLY A 105 -17.30 -7.66 -1.51
N GLY A 106 -16.51 -7.30 -0.47
CA GLY A 106 -15.31 -8.02 -0.06
C GLY A 106 -14.07 -7.68 -0.89
N LEU A 107 -13.04 -8.54 -0.85
CA LEU A 107 -11.78 -8.36 -1.58
C LEU A 107 -11.46 -9.59 -2.44
N SER A 108 -11.05 -9.36 -3.69
CA SER A 108 -10.42 -10.36 -4.54
C SER A 108 -8.90 -10.35 -4.35
N PHE A 109 -8.31 -9.16 -4.29
CA PHE A 109 -6.87 -8.97 -4.22
C PHE A 109 -6.50 -7.92 -3.18
N VAL A 110 -5.33 -8.13 -2.56
CA VAL A 110 -4.64 -7.14 -1.73
C VAL A 110 -3.23 -6.98 -2.29
N THR A 111 -2.81 -5.75 -2.52
CA THR A 111 -1.48 -5.44 -3.07
C THR A 111 -1.00 -4.08 -2.58
N ALA A 112 0.27 -3.77 -2.79
CA ALA A 112 0.83 -2.49 -2.40
C ALA A 112 1.85 -2.00 -3.42
N SER A 113 2.06 -0.69 -3.44
CA SER A 113 3.02 -0.02 -4.30
C SER A 113 4.46 -0.43 -4.00
N HIS A 114 4.80 -0.69 -2.74
CA HIS A 114 6.16 -1.01 -2.31
C HIS A 114 6.19 -1.49 -0.83
N PRO A 115 7.32 -1.99 -0.31
CA PRO A 115 7.43 -2.59 1.03
C PRO A 115 7.03 -1.70 2.21
N HIS A 116 7.15 -0.37 2.12
CA HIS A 116 6.69 0.51 3.20
C HIS A 116 5.19 0.41 3.45
N PHE A 117 4.42 0.07 2.42
CA PHE A 117 2.96 -0.06 2.47
C PHE A 117 2.47 -1.52 2.55
N TYR A 118 3.34 -2.48 2.85
CA TYR A 118 2.84 -3.83 3.11
C TYR A 118 1.99 -3.90 4.39
N GLY A 119 2.23 -3.01 5.37
CA GLY A 119 1.36 -2.78 6.53
C GLY A 119 0.62 -4.01 7.04
N ALA A 120 -0.70 -3.98 6.99
CA ALA A 120 -1.60 -5.05 7.38
C ALA A 120 -2.03 -5.96 6.19
N ILE A 121 -1.19 -6.12 5.16
CA ILE A 121 -1.54 -6.88 3.94
C ILE A 121 -1.99 -8.33 4.26
N ALA A 122 -1.32 -8.97 5.23
CA ALA A 122 -1.64 -10.34 5.65
C ALA A 122 -2.98 -10.41 6.41
N GLU A 123 -3.27 -9.42 7.26
CA GLU A 123 -4.51 -9.31 8.02
C GLU A 123 -5.71 -9.12 7.09
N TRP A 124 -5.60 -8.21 6.12
CA TRP A 124 -6.63 -8.00 5.12
C TRP A 124 -6.86 -9.23 4.25
N ALA A 125 -5.78 -9.88 3.81
CA ALA A 125 -5.89 -11.12 3.03
C ALA A 125 -6.58 -12.24 3.81
N ARG A 126 -6.27 -12.38 5.10
CA ARG A 126 -6.87 -13.40 5.99
C ARG A 126 -8.35 -13.12 6.24
N GLU A 127 -8.70 -11.86 6.51
CA GLU A 127 -10.06 -11.42 6.83
C GLU A 127 -11.04 -11.69 5.68
N PHE A 128 -10.58 -11.57 4.43
CA PHE A 128 -11.43 -11.69 3.24
C PHE A 128 -11.14 -12.93 2.37
N GLY A 129 -10.15 -13.75 2.71
CA GLY A 129 -9.70 -14.84 1.83
C GLY A 129 -9.10 -14.33 0.52
N ALA A 130 -8.60 -13.08 0.49
CA ALA A 130 -8.10 -12.44 -0.71
C ALA A 130 -6.69 -12.93 -1.07
N GLN A 131 -6.38 -12.95 -2.38
CA GLN A 131 -5.02 -13.24 -2.84
C GLN A 131 -4.12 -12.02 -2.67
N ILE A 132 -2.93 -12.23 -2.10
CA ILE A 132 -1.88 -11.21 -2.02
C ILE A 132 -1.10 -11.21 -3.34
N LEU A 133 -0.94 -10.02 -3.94
CA LEU A 133 -0.12 -9.82 -5.12
C LEU A 133 1.10 -8.96 -4.75
N VAL A 134 2.31 -9.47 -5.02
CA VAL A 134 3.57 -8.80 -4.67
C VAL A 134 4.52 -8.83 -5.86
N PRO A 135 5.15 -7.69 -6.22
CA PRO A 135 6.22 -7.70 -7.22
C PRO A 135 7.33 -8.68 -6.83
N SER A 136 7.77 -9.53 -7.77
CA SER A 136 8.80 -10.55 -7.51
C SER A 136 10.09 -9.94 -6.95
N ALA A 137 10.45 -8.74 -7.39
CA ALA A 137 11.63 -8.02 -6.94
C ALA A 137 11.58 -7.61 -5.46
N ASP A 138 10.38 -7.47 -4.88
CA ASP A 138 10.17 -7.03 -3.50
C ASP A 138 9.50 -8.13 -2.63
N ALA A 139 9.36 -9.35 -3.16
CA ALA A 139 8.71 -10.46 -2.44
C ALA A 139 9.42 -10.82 -1.12
N GLY A 140 10.74 -10.60 -1.04
CA GLY A 140 11.54 -10.84 0.17
C GLY A 140 11.16 -9.96 1.37
N TRP A 141 10.45 -8.85 1.14
CA TRP A 141 9.97 -7.97 2.20
C TRP A 141 8.63 -8.41 2.81
N LEU A 142 7.87 -9.24 2.08
CA LEU A 142 6.57 -9.70 2.56
C LEU A 142 6.73 -10.60 3.80
N ARG A 143 5.95 -10.33 4.82
CA ARG A 143 5.82 -11.13 6.05
C ARG A 143 4.42 -11.72 6.09
N ALA A 144 4.17 -12.70 5.22
CA ALA A 144 2.91 -13.44 5.21
C ALA A 144 3.10 -14.81 5.86
N ASP A 145 2.11 -15.23 6.62
CA ASP A 145 2.09 -16.56 7.24
C ASP A 145 1.90 -17.65 6.19
N ALA A 146 2.38 -18.85 6.50
CA ALA A 146 2.07 -20.03 5.71
C ALA A 146 0.54 -20.25 5.66
N GLY A 147 0.00 -20.40 4.45
CA GLY A 147 -1.44 -20.62 4.22
C GLY A 147 -2.18 -19.45 3.57
N LEU A 148 -1.57 -18.27 3.47
CA LEU A 148 -2.12 -17.19 2.64
C LEU A 148 -1.78 -17.42 1.16
N ALA A 149 -2.74 -17.13 0.27
CA ALA A 149 -2.55 -17.21 -1.16
C ALA A 149 -1.68 -16.02 -1.62
N VAL A 150 -0.40 -16.25 -1.90
CA VAL A 150 0.52 -15.25 -2.41
C VAL A 150 0.88 -15.57 -3.86
N ARG A 151 0.75 -14.58 -4.74
CA ARG A 151 1.21 -14.64 -6.13
C ARG A 151 2.22 -13.52 -6.36
N THR A 152 3.41 -13.89 -6.82
CA THR A 152 4.41 -12.92 -7.29
C THR A 152 4.18 -12.59 -8.76
N TRP A 153 4.57 -11.37 -9.17
CA TRP A 153 4.44 -10.90 -10.53
C TRP A 153 5.58 -9.96 -10.91
N SER A 154 5.73 -9.64 -12.21
CA SER A 154 6.69 -8.68 -12.73
C SER A 154 6.17 -8.04 -14.02
N GLY A 155 6.71 -6.88 -14.39
CA GLY A 155 6.29 -6.12 -15.56
C GLY A 155 4.90 -5.51 -15.38
N ALA A 156 3.92 -5.92 -16.17
CA ALA A 156 2.53 -5.49 -16.06
C ALA A 156 1.61 -6.71 -15.84
N LEU A 157 0.59 -6.54 -14.99
CA LEU A 157 -0.38 -7.57 -14.66
C LEU A 157 -1.79 -6.97 -14.59
N GLU A 158 -2.63 -7.29 -15.56
CA GLU A 158 -4.07 -7.03 -15.42
C GLU A 158 -4.65 -8.03 -14.43
N VAL A 159 -5.18 -7.52 -13.31
CA VAL A 159 -5.70 -8.33 -12.19
C VAL A 159 -7.20 -8.48 -12.24
N LEU A 160 -7.89 -7.47 -12.75
CA LEU A 160 -9.32 -7.43 -13.06
C LEU A 160 -9.49 -6.64 -14.37
N PRO A 161 -10.57 -6.84 -15.13
CA PRO A 161 -10.83 -6.02 -16.31
C PRO A 161 -10.72 -4.53 -15.99
N GLY A 162 -9.82 -3.83 -16.70
CA GLY A 162 -9.56 -2.41 -16.50
C GLY A 162 -8.72 -2.04 -15.27
N VAL A 163 -8.21 -3.02 -14.51
CA VAL A 163 -7.30 -2.77 -13.36
C VAL A 163 -5.97 -3.45 -13.61
N THR A 164 -4.92 -2.68 -13.80
CA THR A 164 -3.58 -3.17 -14.12
C THR A 164 -2.55 -2.69 -13.11
N LEU A 165 -1.77 -3.63 -12.55
CA LEU A 165 -0.57 -3.34 -11.78
C LEU A 165 0.61 -3.16 -12.75
N VAL A 166 1.42 -2.13 -12.55
CA VAL A 166 2.57 -1.81 -13.42
C VAL A 166 3.81 -1.64 -12.55
N GLN A 167 4.79 -2.52 -12.73
CA GLN A 167 6.08 -2.40 -12.05
C GLN A 167 6.91 -1.29 -12.72
N CYS A 168 7.29 -0.29 -11.96
CA CYS A 168 8.04 0.88 -12.41
C CYS A 168 9.49 0.89 -11.91
N GLY A 169 9.76 0.22 -10.78
CA GLY A 169 11.04 0.35 -10.09
C GLY A 169 11.22 1.74 -9.45
N GLY A 170 12.47 2.17 -9.31
CA GLY A 170 12.82 3.48 -8.75
C GLY A 170 12.95 3.44 -7.23
N HIS A 171 11.89 3.77 -6.49
CA HIS A 171 11.90 3.82 -5.02
C HIS A 171 12.30 2.47 -4.40
N PHE A 172 11.69 1.37 -4.84
CA PHE A 172 12.17 -0.01 -4.63
C PHE A 172 12.30 -0.70 -5.99
N PRO A 173 13.04 -1.80 -6.10
CA PRO A 173 13.15 -2.54 -7.36
C PRO A 173 11.78 -2.99 -7.91
N GLY A 174 10.85 -3.35 -7.02
CA GLY A 174 9.48 -3.76 -7.37
C GLY A 174 8.45 -2.65 -7.24
N SER A 175 8.84 -1.40 -6.97
CA SER A 175 7.87 -0.29 -6.87
C SER A 175 6.92 -0.25 -8.05
N ALA A 176 5.64 -0.11 -7.75
CA ALA A 176 4.57 -0.27 -8.72
C ALA A 176 3.52 0.84 -8.60
N VAL A 177 2.71 0.97 -9.63
CA VAL A 177 1.48 1.77 -9.64
C VAL A 177 0.30 0.86 -9.99
N LEU A 178 -0.92 1.28 -9.61
CA LEU A 178 -2.15 0.66 -10.06
C LEU A 178 -2.85 1.63 -11.02
N HIS A 179 -3.04 1.19 -12.27
CA HIS A 179 -3.87 1.88 -13.24
C HIS A 179 -5.29 1.31 -13.22
N TRP A 180 -6.29 2.19 -13.04
CA TRP A 180 -7.72 1.87 -13.08
C TRP A 180 -8.38 2.65 -14.21
N ALA A 181 -8.68 1.97 -15.31
CA ALA A 181 -9.16 2.58 -16.55
C ALA A 181 -10.54 3.26 -16.41
N ASP A 182 -11.44 2.66 -15.58
CA ASP A 182 -12.80 3.18 -15.38
C ASP A 182 -12.88 4.33 -14.36
N GLY A 183 -11.78 4.63 -13.65
CA GLY A 183 -11.69 5.74 -12.71
C GLY A 183 -11.84 7.10 -13.40
N ALA A 184 -12.08 8.16 -12.64
CA ALA A 184 -12.29 9.52 -13.14
C ALA A 184 -13.34 9.58 -14.27
N ASP A 185 -14.48 8.90 -14.08
CA ASP A 185 -15.56 8.79 -15.09
C ASP A 185 -15.07 8.20 -16.42
N GLY A 186 -14.23 7.16 -16.39
CA GLY A 186 -13.67 6.48 -17.55
C GLY A 186 -12.48 7.18 -18.20
N ARG A 187 -11.91 8.22 -17.58
CA ARG A 187 -10.68 8.88 -18.06
C ARG A 187 -9.40 8.27 -17.49
N GLY A 188 -9.53 7.35 -16.54
CA GLY A 188 -8.45 6.64 -15.91
C GLY A 188 -7.90 7.32 -14.66
N VAL A 189 -7.49 6.49 -13.69
CA VAL A 189 -6.82 6.88 -12.45
C VAL A 189 -5.52 6.10 -12.29
N LEU A 190 -4.47 6.76 -11.83
CA LEU A 190 -3.18 6.15 -11.49
C LEU A 190 -2.93 6.27 -9.98
N LEU A 191 -3.05 5.16 -9.25
CA LEU A 191 -2.69 5.11 -7.84
C LEU A 191 -1.18 4.84 -7.74
N SER A 192 -0.42 5.85 -7.36
CA SER A 192 1.03 5.85 -7.56
C SER A 192 1.85 5.48 -6.32
N GLY A 193 1.26 5.50 -5.11
CA GLY A 193 2.04 5.35 -3.88
C GLY A 193 3.23 6.30 -3.86
N ASP A 194 4.39 5.80 -3.41
CA ASP A 194 5.64 6.57 -3.40
C ASP A 194 6.42 6.49 -4.73
N THR A 195 5.89 5.80 -5.75
CA THR A 195 6.53 5.70 -7.07
C THR A 195 6.52 7.05 -7.80
N ILE A 196 5.41 7.80 -7.66
CA ILE A 196 5.25 9.15 -8.21
C ILE A 196 4.54 10.00 -7.14
N PHE A 197 5.24 10.96 -6.56
CA PHE A 197 4.67 11.88 -5.58
C PHE A 197 3.98 13.05 -6.29
N VAL A 198 2.71 13.24 -6.04
CA VAL A 198 2.01 14.47 -6.43
C VAL A 198 2.34 15.57 -5.42
N THR A 199 2.71 16.75 -5.90
CA THR A 199 2.98 17.89 -5.01
C THR A 199 1.68 18.44 -4.41
N PRO A 200 1.73 19.12 -3.25
CA PRO A 200 0.53 19.68 -2.63
C PRO A 200 -0.26 20.67 -3.52
N GLY A 201 0.39 21.25 -4.52
CA GLY A 201 -0.28 22.11 -5.51
C GLY A 201 -0.96 21.37 -6.64
N GLU A 202 -0.81 20.03 -6.70
CA GLU A 202 -1.39 19.15 -7.73
C GLU A 202 -0.99 19.49 -9.17
N ASP A 203 0.05 20.31 -9.35
CA ASP A 203 0.54 20.80 -10.64
C ASP A 203 1.88 20.17 -11.06
N ARG A 204 2.49 19.38 -10.20
CA ARG A 204 3.81 18.77 -10.39
C ARG A 204 3.91 17.42 -9.74
N VAL A 205 4.89 16.65 -10.17
CA VAL A 205 5.27 15.39 -9.57
C VAL A 205 6.72 15.40 -9.13
N SER A 206 7.05 14.58 -8.13
CA SER A 206 8.40 14.36 -7.62
C SER A 206 8.66 12.86 -7.56
N PHE A 207 9.93 12.49 -7.65
CA PHE A 207 10.40 11.11 -7.61
C PHE A 207 11.47 10.98 -6.55
N VAL A 208 11.23 10.17 -5.53
CA VAL A 208 12.12 10.06 -4.38
C VAL A 208 12.67 8.64 -4.23
N TRP A 209 13.96 8.56 -3.90
CA TRP A 209 14.56 7.33 -3.42
C TRP A 209 14.28 7.12 -1.93
N SER A 210 14.28 8.21 -1.16
CA SER A 210 13.90 8.22 0.26
C SER A 210 13.10 9.47 0.58
N ALA A 211 11.83 9.31 0.96
CA ALA A 211 10.98 10.42 1.35
C ALA A 211 11.44 11.08 2.67
N PRO A 212 11.69 10.34 3.77
CA PRO A 212 12.12 10.97 5.03
C PRO A 212 13.49 11.64 4.95
N ASN A 213 14.41 11.08 4.14
CA ASN A 213 15.75 11.64 3.95
C ASN A 213 15.82 12.68 2.82
N ARG A 214 14.70 12.91 2.11
CA ARG A 214 14.56 13.86 0.98
C ARG A 214 15.57 13.60 -0.15
N LEU A 215 15.88 12.34 -0.41
CA LEU A 215 16.80 11.94 -1.47
C LEU A 215 15.99 11.66 -2.76
N PRO A 216 16.33 12.32 -3.88
CA PRO A 216 15.64 12.10 -5.14
C PRO A 216 16.11 10.81 -5.83
N LEU A 217 15.29 10.32 -6.77
CA LEU A 217 15.74 9.29 -7.71
C LEU A 217 16.79 9.84 -8.69
N SER A 218 17.60 8.93 -9.23
CA SER A 218 18.48 9.26 -10.36
C SER A 218 17.65 9.56 -11.63
N GLU A 219 18.21 10.33 -12.55
CA GLU A 219 17.57 10.62 -13.83
C GLU A 219 17.17 9.35 -14.59
N ALA A 220 18.03 8.34 -14.60
CA ALA A 220 17.75 7.06 -15.24
C ALA A 220 16.52 6.36 -14.63
N ALA A 221 16.40 6.36 -13.29
CA ALA A 221 15.25 5.77 -12.60
C ALA A 221 13.96 6.57 -12.90
N VAL A 222 14.02 7.91 -12.89
CA VAL A 222 12.86 8.75 -13.26
C VAL A 222 12.39 8.47 -14.68
N ARG A 223 13.31 8.33 -15.64
CA ARG A 223 12.98 7.95 -17.01
C ARG A 223 12.32 6.57 -17.08
N GLY A 224 12.84 5.59 -16.33
CA GLY A 224 12.25 4.25 -16.24
C GLY A 224 10.81 4.27 -15.73
N VAL A 225 10.53 5.04 -14.67
CA VAL A 225 9.15 5.22 -14.15
C VAL A 225 8.25 5.85 -15.22
N ALA A 226 8.70 6.95 -15.84
CA ALA A 226 7.93 7.63 -16.88
C ALA A 226 7.62 6.72 -18.08
N ASP A 227 8.60 5.92 -18.51
CA ASP A 227 8.41 4.97 -19.62
C ASP A 227 7.43 3.84 -19.27
N ALA A 228 7.46 3.36 -18.01
CA ALA A 228 6.56 2.30 -17.55
C ALA A 228 5.08 2.75 -17.55
N VAL A 229 4.79 4.01 -17.18
CA VAL A 229 3.41 4.53 -17.12
C VAL A 229 2.93 5.11 -18.45
N ARG A 230 3.81 5.42 -19.39
CA ARG A 230 3.49 6.04 -20.69
C ARG A 230 2.39 5.35 -21.50
N PRO A 231 2.27 3.98 -21.50
CA PRO A 231 1.21 3.30 -22.26
C PRO A 231 -0.20 3.52 -21.71
N TYR A 232 -0.33 4.03 -20.48
CA TYR A 232 -1.61 4.11 -19.78
C TYR A 232 -2.18 5.51 -19.86
N VAL A 233 -3.50 5.60 -20.09
CA VAL A 233 -4.23 6.88 -20.12
C VAL A 233 -4.88 7.08 -18.76
N PHE A 234 -4.62 8.20 -18.14
CA PHE A 234 -5.21 8.59 -16.86
C PHE A 234 -5.33 10.12 -16.76
N ASP A 235 -6.33 10.56 -16.00
CA ASP A 235 -6.66 11.97 -15.76
C ASP A 235 -6.15 12.44 -14.40
N ARG A 236 -6.02 11.50 -13.45
CA ARG A 236 -5.51 11.74 -12.10
C ARG A 236 -4.90 10.49 -11.48
#